data_6109a7758737e7fecd978b96a26e60fc
#
_entry.id   6109a7758737e7fecd978b96a26e60fc
#
_cell.length_a   1.000
_cell.length_b   1.000
_cell.length_c   1.000
_cell.angle_alpha   90.00
_cell.angle_beta   90.00
_cell.angle_gamma   90.00
#
_symmetry.space_group_name_H-M   'P 1'
#
loop_
_entity.id
_entity.type
_entity.pdbx_description
1 polymer ?
#
loop_
_entity_poly.entity_id
_entity_poly.type
_entity_poly.pdbx_seq_one_letter_code
_entity_poly.pdbx_strand_id
1 'polypeptide(L)'
;APITIFYGNNGCGKSTLLKTLAGIINPMRGVVPSELLNMNFMVSNYISIPEEVKVKDIMLLLGNENCNYVKNKYGNIYQFVEKLERQTVKKLSSGEKKVVEIFSSLALHKKYLLLDEASNALDITNKQFLLDTLISVSQKDIVVFYVSHNLNEIIKLNGEVYCFIPKFKTIRKIQNEELIDNRFKDLITFGADSYE
;
A
#
# COMPACT_ATOMS: atom_id res chain seq x y z
N ALA A 1 -10.65 11.19 -2.03
CA ALA A 1 -10.77 10.09 -1.07
C ALA A 1 -9.41 9.79 -0.44
N PRO A 2 -9.36 9.42 0.83
CA PRO A 2 -8.11 9.09 1.49
C PRO A 2 -7.47 7.78 0.99
N ILE A 3 -8.24 6.91 0.33
CA ILE A 3 -7.75 5.67 -0.29
C ILE A 3 -8.02 5.70 -1.78
N THR A 4 -6.96 5.56 -2.57
CA THR A 4 -7.00 5.40 -4.04
C THR A 4 -6.49 4.02 -4.40
N ILE A 5 -7.28 3.26 -5.15
CA ILE A 5 -6.98 1.88 -5.50
C ILE A 5 -6.71 1.77 -7.00
N PHE A 6 -5.57 1.21 -7.36
CA PHE A 6 -5.22 0.88 -8.73
C PHE A 6 -5.50 -0.60 -8.99
N TYR A 7 -6.47 -0.86 -9.85
CA TYR A 7 -6.95 -2.19 -10.20
C TYR A 7 -6.66 -2.53 -11.66
N GLY A 8 -6.42 -3.81 -11.96
CA GLY A 8 -6.20 -4.31 -13.32
C GLY A 8 -5.35 -5.58 -13.34
N ASN A 9 -5.23 -6.20 -14.50
CA ASN A 9 -4.46 -7.44 -14.70
C ASN A 9 -2.97 -7.28 -14.43
N ASN A 10 -2.28 -8.39 -14.23
CA ASN A 10 -0.82 -8.39 -14.09
C ASN A 10 -0.18 -7.83 -15.37
N GLY A 11 0.91 -7.08 -15.22
CA GLY A 11 1.64 -6.48 -16.35
C GLY A 11 1.02 -5.21 -16.96
N CYS A 12 -0.16 -4.74 -16.51
CA CYS A 12 -0.79 -3.53 -17.09
C CYS A 12 -0.16 -2.19 -16.65
N GLY A 13 0.88 -2.21 -15.80
CA GLY A 13 1.63 -1.00 -15.43
C GLY A 13 1.31 -0.41 -14.05
N LYS A 14 0.51 -1.04 -13.20
CA LYS A 14 0.15 -0.56 -11.86
C LYS A 14 1.38 -0.29 -10.98
N SER A 15 2.27 -1.28 -10.87
CA SER A 15 3.52 -1.15 -10.09
C SER A 15 4.45 -0.11 -10.69
N THR A 16 4.47 0.04 -12.02
CA THR A 16 5.27 1.08 -12.69
C THR A 16 4.74 2.47 -12.32
N LEU A 17 3.42 2.68 -12.37
CA LEU A 17 2.82 3.94 -11.92
C LEU A 17 3.16 4.21 -10.45
N LEU A 18 3.01 3.22 -9.58
CA LEU A 18 3.29 3.41 -8.15
C LEU A 18 4.76 3.76 -7.89
N LYS A 19 5.70 3.08 -8.57
CA LYS A 19 7.14 3.40 -8.51
C LYS A 19 7.46 4.79 -9.06
N THR A 20 6.72 5.24 -10.07
CA THR A 20 6.85 6.60 -10.61
C THR A 20 6.37 7.63 -9.57
N LEU A 21 5.22 7.40 -8.93
CA LEU A 21 4.71 8.24 -7.85
C LEU A 21 5.65 8.27 -6.63
N ALA A 22 6.34 7.15 -6.37
CA ALA A 22 7.36 7.04 -5.32
C ALA A 22 8.69 7.76 -5.67
N GLY A 23 8.88 8.20 -6.90
CA GLY A 23 10.13 8.79 -7.36
C GLY A 23 11.25 7.79 -7.66
N ILE A 24 10.93 6.49 -7.71
CA ILE A 24 11.90 5.42 -8.02
C ILE A 24 12.15 5.35 -9.53
N ILE A 25 11.13 5.66 -10.34
CA ILE A 25 11.20 5.69 -11.80
C ILE A 25 10.82 7.11 -12.26
N ASN A 26 11.62 7.68 -13.16
CA ASN A 26 11.28 8.96 -13.76
C ASN A 26 10.10 8.82 -14.74
N PRO A 27 9.12 9.73 -14.72
CA PRO A 27 8.04 9.71 -15.70
C PRO A 27 8.57 10.00 -17.10
N MET A 28 8.09 9.27 -18.11
CA MET A 28 8.42 9.55 -19.52
C MET A 28 7.85 10.90 -19.98
N ARG A 29 6.70 11.29 -19.44
CA ARG A 29 6.01 12.57 -19.69
C ARG A 29 5.26 13.00 -18.43
N GLY A 30 5.10 14.31 -18.26
CA GLY A 30 4.44 14.88 -17.08
C GLY A 30 5.41 15.08 -15.92
N VAL A 31 4.86 15.46 -14.77
CA VAL A 31 5.63 15.76 -13.56
C VAL A 31 4.88 15.15 -12.36
N VAL A 32 5.62 14.51 -11.47
CA VAL A 32 5.09 14.09 -10.16
C VAL A 32 5.23 15.29 -9.20
N PRO A 33 4.17 15.66 -8.47
CA PRO A 33 4.23 16.75 -7.51
C PRO A 33 5.36 16.54 -6.47
N SER A 34 6.13 17.58 -6.19
CA SER A 34 7.25 17.51 -5.24
C SER A 34 6.81 17.14 -3.82
N GLU A 35 5.63 17.57 -3.39
CA GLU A 35 5.05 17.17 -2.12
C GLU A 35 4.89 15.64 -2.03
N LEU A 36 4.35 15.01 -3.08
CA LEU A 36 4.21 13.56 -3.13
C LEU A 36 5.58 12.88 -3.08
N LEU A 37 6.57 13.36 -3.86
CA LEU A 37 7.92 12.79 -3.87
C LEU A 37 8.62 12.84 -2.50
N ASN A 38 8.46 13.94 -1.77
CA ASN A 38 9.13 14.15 -0.48
C ASN A 38 8.41 13.47 0.69
N MET A 39 7.09 13.34 0.61
CA MET A 39 6.25 12.91 1.71
C MET A 39 5.68 11.50 1.54
N ASN A 40 6.17 10.72 0.55
CA ASN A 40 5.72 9.34 0.38
C ASN A 40 6.59 8.33 1.13
N PHE A 41 5.99 7.14 1.34
CA PHE A 41 6.66 5.93 1.80
C PHE A 41 6.10 4.73 1.02
N MET A 42 6.96 3.97 0.37
CA MET A 42 6.53 2.82 -0.41
C MET A 42 6.72 1.52 0.37
N VAL A 43 5.64 0.78 0.53
CA VAL A 43 5.61 -0.58 1.09
C VAL A 43 5.48 -1.57 -0.07
N SER A 44 6.50 -2.36 -0.29
CA SER A 44 6.52 -3.34 -1.40
C SER A 44 7.30 -4.58 -1.01
N ASN A 45 7.24 -5.60 -1.85
CA ASN A 45 8.06 -6.81 -1.64
C ASN A 45 9.52 -6.63 -2.11
N TYR A 46 9.86 -5.50 -2.72
CA TYR A 46 11.19 -5.20 -3.26
C TYR A 46 12.04 -4.32 -2.36
N ILE A 47 11.41 -3.56 -1.47
CA ILE A 47 12.07 -2.69 -0.50
C ILE A 47 11.67 -3.20 0.87
N SER A 48 12.61 -3.72 1.62
CA SER A 48 12.36 -4.28 2.94
C SER A 48 13.39 -3.80 3.95
N ILE A 49 12.99 -3.77 5.21
CA ILE A 49 13.88 -3.55 6.34
C ILE A 49 14.86 -4.73 6.41
N PRO A 50 16.16 -4.50 6.68
CA PRO A 50 17.14 -5.59 6.80
C PRO A 50 16.70 -6.64 7.82
N GLU A 51 16.86 -7.91 7.47
CA GLU A 51 16.29 -9.04 8.23
C GLU A 51 16.92 -9.24 9.61
N GLU A 52 18.17 -8.86 9.79
CA GLU A 52 18.94 -9.01 11.02
C GLU A 52 18.60 -7.96 12.09
N VAL A 53 17.95 -6.87 11.70
CA VAL A 53 17.60 -5.76 12.60
C VAL A 53 16.46 -6.18 13.52
N LYS A 54 16.53 -5.81 14.79
CA LYS A 54 15.41 -5.98 15.74
C LYS A 54 14.42 -4.83 15.61
N VAL A 55 13.15 -5.11 15.85
CA VAL A 55 12.09 -4.08 15.81
C VAL A 55 12.40 -2.92 16.78
N LYS A 56 12.93 -3.22 17.97
CA LYS A 56 13.35 -2.17 18.93
C LYS A 56 14.44 -1.24 18.37
N ASP A 57 15.36 -1.77 17.55
CA ASP A 57 16.43 -0.96 16.97
C ASP A 57 15.86 0.00 15.89
N ILE A 58 14.83 -0.44 15.17
CA ILE A 58 14.05 0.42 14.27
C ILE A 58 13.38 1.54 15.06
N MET A 59 12.70 1.22 16.19
CA MET A 59 12.05 2.20 17.01
C MET A 59 13.07 3.22 17.60
N LEU A 60 14.25 2.76 18.01
CA LEU A 60 15.33 3.63 18.47
C LEU A 60 15.83 4.58 17.39
N LEU A 61 16.01 4.09 16.16
CA LEU A 61 16.42 4.89 15.00
C LEU A 61 15.36 5.96 14.63
N LEU A 62 14.09 5.63 14.76
CA LEU A 62 12.99 6.55 14.52
C LEU A 62 12.90 7.65 15.60
N GLY A 63 13.39 7.38 16.79
CA GLY A 63 13.42 8.30 17.93
C GLY A 63 12.15 8.27 18.78
N ASN A 64 12.32 8.55 20.08
CA ASN A 64 11.25 8.45 21.06
C ASN A 64 10.10 9.42 20.79
N GLU A 65 10.37 10.64 20.34
CA GLU A 65 9.33 11.64 20.03
C GLU A 65 8.42 11.16 18.90
N ASN A 66 9.00 10.61 17.83
CA ASN A 66 8.27 10.09 16.68
C ASN A 66 7.47 8.83 17.05
N CYS A 67 8.04 7.94 17.87
CA CYS A 67 7.33 6.79 18.40
C CYS A 67 6.15 7.21 19.30
N ASN A 68 6.33 8.21 20.15
CA ASN A 68 5.26 8.78 20.99
C ASN A 68 4.15 9.44 20.13
N TYR A 69 4.51 10.11 19.03
CA TYR A 69 3.52 10.61 18.09
C TYR A 69 2.63 9.46 17.54
N VAL A 70 3.24 8.35 17.10
CA VAL A 70 2.48 7.18 16.64
C VAL A 70 1.65 6.57 17.76
N LYS A 71 2.20 6.46 18.98
CA LYS A 71 1.48 5.96 20.17
C LYS A 71 0.21 6.77 20.44
N ASN A 72 0.30 8.08 20.40
CA ASN A 72 -0.81 8.98 20.72
C ASN A 72 -1.88 9.00 19.60
N LYS A 73 -1.45 9.02 18.36
CA LYS A 73 -2.36 9.14 17.19
C LYS A 73 -2.85 7.79 16.65
N TYR A 74 -2.01 6.75 16.71
CA TYR A 74 -2.24 5.42 16.11
C TYR A 74 -1.96 4.30 17.14
N GLY A 75 -2.55 4.39 18.31
CA GLY A 75 -2.24 3.52 19.47
C GLY A 75 -2.28 2.02 19.16
N ASN A 76 -3.25 1.55 18.37
CA ASN A 76 -3.35 0.13 18.01
C ASN A 76 -2.12 -0.37 17.23
N ILE A 77 -1.62 0.45 16.29
CA ILE A 77 -0.43 0.13 15.49
C ILE A 77 0.81 0.14 16.40
N TYR A 78 0.94 1.14 17.27
CA TYR A 78 2.03 1.22 18.23
C TYR A 78 2.07 -0.01 19.13
N GLN A 79 0.95 -0.37 19.77
CA GLN A 79 0.85 -1.54 20.64
C GLN A 79 1.16 -2.86 19.92
N PHE A 80 0.77 -2.95 18.66
CA PHE A 80 1.12 -4.12 17.84
C PHE A 80 2.62 -4.22 17.63
N VAL A 81 3.27 -3.14 17.23
CA VAL A 81 4.72 -3.12 16.96
C VAL A 81 5.53 -3.27 18.26
N GLU A 82 5.09 -2.68 19.37
CA GLU A 82 5.70 -2.81 20.69
C GLU A 82 5.80 -4.28 21.15
N LYS A 83 4.76 -5.09 20.89
CA LYS A 83 4.79 -6.54 21.18
C LYS A 83 5.88 -7.30 20.40
N LEU A 84 6.29 -6.76 19.26
CA LEU A 84 7.31 -7.35 18.39
C LEU A 84 8.73 -6.84 18.70
N GLU A 85 8.92 -5.90 19.64
CA GLU A 85 10.18 -5.17 19.87
C GLU A 85 11.42 -6.06 20.02
N ARG A 86 11.26 -7.26 20.63
CA ARG A 86 12.36 -8.20 20.89
C ARG A 86 12.70 -9.10 19.71
N GLN A 87 11.84 -9.12 18.69
CA GLN A 87 12.02 -9.97 17.51
C GLN A 87 12.91 -9.28 16.48
N THR A 88 13.67 -10.12 15.73
CA THR A 88 14.35 -9.69 14.50
C THR A 88 13.34 -9.68 13.35
N VAL A 89 13.51 -8.78 12.37
CA VAL A 89 12.65 -8.69 11.18
C VAL A 89 12.55 -10.03 10.45
N LYS A 90 13.63 -10.84 10.44
CA LYS A 90 13.65 -12.19 9.86
C LYS A 90 12.59 -13.12 10.46
N LYS A 91 12.28 -12.97 11.75
CA LYS A 91 11.32 -13.82 12.48
C LYS A 91 9.87 -13.37 12.34
N LEU A 92 9.65 -12.18 11.82
CA LEU A 92 8.32 -11.64 11.61
C LEU A 92 7.64 -12.34 10.43
N SER A 93 6.33 -12.58 10.56
CA SER A 93 5.49 -12.92 9.42
C SER A 93 5.49 -11.81 8.37
N SER A 94 5.11 -12.12 7.15
CA SER A 94 5.00 -11.12 6.08
C SER A 94 4.04 -9.98 6.44
N GLY A 95 2.95 -10.28 7.14
CA GLY A 95 2.00 -9.28 7.63
C GLY A 95 2.59 -8.37 8.70
N GLU A 96 3.27 -8.95 9.69
CA GLU A 96 3.95 -8.18 10.74
C GLU A 96 5.02 -7.24 10.16
N LYS A 97 5.80 -7.70 9.18
CA LYS A 97 6.76 -6.87 8.45
C LYS A 97 6.07 -5.63 7.85
N LYS A 98 4.93 -5.81 7.17
CA LYS A 98 4.18 -4.71 6.56
C LYS A 98 3.67 -3.70 7.59
N VAL A 99 3.23 -4.17 8.75
CA VAL A 99 2.78 -3.27 9.83
C VAL A 99 3.96 -2.48 10.42
N VAL A 100 5.14 -3.10 10.57
CA VAL A 100 6.36 -2.38 11.00
C VAL A 100 6.78 -1.32 9.97
N GLU A 101 6.65 -1.61 8.66
CA GLU A 101 6.90 -0.63 7.59
C GLU A 101 5.91 0.54 7.65
N ILE A 102 4.60 0.26 7.86
CA ILE A 102 3.58 1.30 8.04
C ILE A 102 3.87 2.14 9.30
N PHE A 103 4.19 1.50 10.42
CA PHE A 103 4.60 2.20 11.65
C PHE A 103 5.76 3.15 11.38
N SER A 104 6.79 2.68 10.67
CA SER A 104 7.95 3.50 10.31
C SER A 104 7.56 4.70 9.45
N SER A 105 6.65 4.52 8.50
CA SER A 105 6.15 5.62 7.66
C SER A 105 5.44 6.70 8.50
N LEU A 106 4.64 6.28 9.48
CA LEU A 106 3.91 7.18 10.39
C LEU A 106 4.87 7.94 11.30
N ALA A 107 5.88 7.25 11.85
CA ALA A 107 6.92 7.87 12.68
C ALA A 107 7.80 8.85 11.88
N LEU A 108 7.99 8.62 10.59
CA LEU A 108 8.67 9.54 9.67
C LEU A 108 7.75 10.66 9.16
N HIS A 109 6.54 10.80 9.71
CA HIS A 109 5.53 11.80 9.33
C HIS A 109 5.22 11.83 7.83
N LYS A 110 5.24 10.65 7.19
CA LYS A 110 4.88 10.55 5.77
C LYS A 110 3.37 10.71 5.59
N LYS A 111 2.99 11.47 4.57
CA LYS A 111 1.60 11.79 4.25
C LYS A 111 0.99 10.82 3.24
N TYR A 112 1.83 10.25 2.37
CA TYR A 112 1.40 9.36 1.29
C TYR A 112 2.00 7.97 1.51
N LEU A 113 1.14 6.97 1.62
CA LEU A 113 1.52 5.57 1.78
C LEU A 113 1.20 4.82 0.48
N LEU A 114 2.23 4.30 -0.17
CA LEU A 114 2.11 3.60 -1.44
C LEU A 114 2.33 2.10 -1.23
N LEU A 115 1.32 1.27 -1.53
CA LEU A 115 1.37 -0.18 -1.29
C LEU A 115 1.23 -0.94 -2.62
N ASP A 116 2.27 -1.66 -2.99
CA ASP A 116 2.29 -2.49 -4.20
C ASP A 116 2.04 -3.96 -3.84
N GLU A 117 0.81 -4.41 -4.07
CA GLU A 117 0.36 -5.79 -3.81
C GLU A 117 0.75 -6.29 -2.40
N ALA A 118 0.66 -5.41 -1.41
CA ALA A 118 1.17 -5.64 -0.05
C ALA A 118 0.46 -6.78 0.69
N SER A 119 -0.73 -7.17 0.25
CA SER A 119 -1.51 -8.29 0.81
C SER A 119 -1.19 -9.65 0.18
N ASN A 120 -0.42 -9.67 -0.92
CA ASN A 120 -0.04 -10.93 -1.55
C ASN A 120 0.83 -11.75 -0.58
N ALA A 121 0.58 -13.05 -0.55
CA ALA A 121 1.23 -13.99 0.36
C ALA A 121 0.92 -13.79 1.86
N LEU A 122 -0.07 -12.98 2.22
CA LEU A 122 -0.59 -12.93 3.59
C LEU A 122 -1.70 -13.97 3.78
N ASP A 123 -1.70 -14.62 4.95
CA ASP A 123 -2.87 -15.39 5.39
C ASP A 123 -4.09 -14.47 5.65
N ILE A 124 -5.25 -15.06 5.81
CA ILE A 124 -6.52 -14.34 5.95
C ILE A 124 -6.48 -13.36 7.12
N THR A 125 -5.93 -13.76 8.27
CA THR A 125 -5.89 -12.95 9.50
C THR A 125 -4.98 -11.74 9.32
N ASN A 126 -3.76 -11.95 8.81
CA ASN A 126 -2.80 -10.89 8.55
C ASN A 126 -3.30 -9.92 7.46
N LYS A 127 -3.97 -10.44 6.44
CA LYS A 127 -4.60 -9.63 5.39
C LYS A 127 -5.69 -8.73 5.97
N GLN A 128 -6.59 -9.27 6.78
CA GLN A 128 -7.63 -8.50 7.46
C GLN A 128 -7.01 -7.38 8.30
N PHE A 129 -6.01 -7.71 9.11
CA PHE A 129 -5.34 -6.75 9.97
C PHE A 129 -4.65 -5.63 9.17
N LEU A 130 -4.00 -5.96 8.03
CA LEU A 130 -3.42 -4.97 7.13
C LEU A 130 -4.49 -4.01 6.60
N LEU A 131 -5.60 -4.54 6.06
CA LEU A 131 -6.66 -3.71 5.50
C LEU A 131 -7.31 -2.81 6.55
N ASP A 132 -7.57 -3.31 7.77
CA ASP A 132 -8.10 -2.53 8.88
C ASP A 132 -7.12 -1.43 9.31
N THR A 133 -5.82 -1.73 9.29
CA THR A 133 -4.76 -0.75 9.52
C THR A 133 -4.80 0.37 8.49
N LEU A 134 -4.90 0.04 7.18
CA LEU A 134 -4.97 1.03 6.11
C LEU A 134 -6.21 1.92 6.22
N ILE A 135 -7.38 1.35 6.55
CA ILE A 135 -8.60 2.11 6.81
C ILE A 135 -8.39 3.06 7.99
N SER A 136 -7.84 2.57 9.10
CA SER A 136 -7.59 3.38 10.30
C SER A 136 -6.65 4.55 10.05
N VAL A 137 -5.54 4.35 9.31
CA VAL A 137 -4.60 5.44 9.02
C VAL A 137 -5.17 6.44 8.02
N SER A 138 -5.95 5.97 7.03
CA SER A 138 -6.57 6.85 6.03
C SER A 138 -7.60 7.82 6.61
N GLN A 139 -8.22 7.45 7.73
CA GLN A 139 -9.14 8.33 8.47
C GLN A 139 -8.42 9.44 9.26
N LYS A 140 -7.08 9.41 9.32
CA LYS A 140 -6.24 10.30 10.13
C LYS A 140 -5.19 11.05 9.30
N ASP A 141 -5.59 11.61 8.16
CA ASP A 141 -4.78 12.44 7.27
C ASP A 141 -3.68 11.72 6.45
N ILE A 142 -3.70 10.39 6.40
CA ILE A 142 -2.81 9.62 5.51
C ILE A 142 -3.55 9.31 4.21
N VAL A 143 -2.95 9.67 3.09
CA VAL A 143 -3.44 9.30 1.75
C VAL A 143 -2.81 7.97 1.36
N VAL A 144 -3.64 6.98 1.07
CA VAL A 144 -3.21 5.62 0.71
C VAL A 144 -3.39 5.39 -0.78
N PHE A 145 -2.32 4.98 -1.47
CA PHE A 145 -2.35 4.45 -2.82
C PHE A 145 -2.12 2.93 -2.74
N TYR A 146 -3.09 2.16 -3.15
CA TYR A 146 -3.09 0.70 -3.01
C TYR A 146 -3.23 0.01 -4.35
N VAL A 147 -2.29 -0.86 -4.70
CA VAL A 147 -2.36 -1.73 -5.88
C VAL A 147 -2.88 -3.09 -5.44
N SER A 148 -3.96 -3.54 -6.05
CA SER A 148 -4.50 -4.89 -5.87
C SER A 148 -5.22 -5.38 -7.14
N HIS A 149 -5.25 -6.71 -7.31
CA HIS A 149 -6.10 -7.40 -8.27
C HIS A 149 -7.24 -8.18 -7.58
N ASN A 150 -7.39 -8.04 -6.26
CA ASN A 150 -8.38 -8.75 -5.45
C ASN A 150 -9.60 -7.87 -5.17
N LEU A 151 -10.76 -8.24 -5.74
CA LEU A 151 -12.01 -7.48 -5.57
C LEU A 151 -12.48 -7.38 -4.12
N ASN A 152 -12.29 -8.43 -3.30
CA ASN A 152 -12.70 -8.41 -1.89
C ASN A 152 -11.93 -7.36 -1.09
N GLU A 153 -10.64 -7.15 -1.39
CA GLU A 153 -9.84 -6.09 -0.76
C GLU A 153 -10.33 -4.71 -1.18
N ILE A 154 -10.64 -4.53 -2.46
CA ILE A 154 -11.14 -3.28 -3.02
C ILE A 154 -12.46 -2.89 -2.36
N ILE A 155 -13.40 -3.83 -2.28
CA ILE A 155 -14.70 -3.62 -1.63
C ILE A 155 -14.51 -3.27 -0.15
N LYS A 156 -13.63 -3.98 0.56
CA LYS A 156 -13.37 -3.72 1.98
C LYS A 156 -12.75 -2.34 2.22
N LEU A 157 -11.77 -1.95 1.40
CA LEU A 157 -11.12 -0.64 1.52
C LEU A 157 -12.04 0.53 1.18
N ASN A 158 -13.06 0.30 0.36
CA ASN A 158 -14.08 1.29 -0.03
C ASN A 158 -13.50 2.65 -0.48
N GLY A 159 -12.42 2.58 -1.26
CA GLY A 159 -11.71 3.75 -1.79
C GLY A 159 -12.15 4.13 -3.20
N GLU A 160 -11.52 5.17 -3.76
CA GLU A 160 -11.68 5.49 -5.19
C GLU A 160 -10.91 4.48 -6.04
N VAL A 161 -11.58 3.85 -7.00
CA VAL A 161 -10.98 2.81 -7.85
C VAL A 161 -10.65 3.36 -9.23
N TYR A 162 -9.40 3.16 -9.63
CA TYR A 162 -8.90 3.48 -10.95
C TYR A 162 -8.47 2.19 -11.64
N CYS A 163 -9.16 1.84 -12.73
CA CYS A 163 -8.88 0.63 -13.49
C CYS A 163 -7.97 0.89 -14.66
N PHE A 164 -6.95 0.06 -14.79
CA PHE A 164 -6.08 0.00 -15.95
C PHE A 164 -6.73 -0.85 -17.03
N ILE A 165 -6.97 -0.26 -18.21
CA ILE A 165 -7.58 -0.93 -19.37
C ILE A 165 -6.51 -1.05 -20.47
N PRO A 166 -5.79 -2.19 -20.56
CA PRO A 166 -4.64 -2.34 -21.46
C PRO A 166 -5.00 -2.12 -22.93
N LYS A 167 -6.15 -2.61 -23.38
CA LYS A 167 -6.66 -2.48 -24.76
C LYS A 167 -6.68 -1.02 -25.23
N PHE A 168 -7.04 -0.10 -24.36
CA PHE A 168 -7.14 1.33 -24.68
C PHE A 168 -5.96 2.15 -24.17
N LYS A 169 -4.98 1.51 -23.52
CA LYS A 169 -3.83 2.18 -22.85
C LYS A 169 -4.28 3.36 -21.99
N THR A 170 -5.36 3.18 -21.25
CA THR A 170 -5.98 4.22 -20.43
C THR A 170 -6.26 3.75 -19.02
N ILE A 171 -6.43 4.72 -18.13
CA ILE A 171 -6.87 4.51 -16.74
C ILE A 171 -8.22 5.20 -16.59
N ARG A 172 -9.24 4.46 -16.11
CA ARG A 172 -10.59 4.96 -15.91
C ARG A 172 -10.96 4.86 -14.43
N LYS A 173 -11.53 5.92 -13.87
CA LYS A 173 -12.19 5.87 -12.56
C LYS A 173 -13.47 5.06 -12.68
N ILE A 174 -13.71 4.16 -11.74
CA ILE A 174 -14.84 3.24 -11.71
C ILE A 174 -15.65 3.48 -10.47
N GLN A 175 -16.97 3.40 -10.61
CA GLN A 175 -17.89 3.45 -9.47
C GLN A 175 -17.96 2.07 -8.80
N ASN A 176 -18.18 2.04 -7.49
CA ASN A 176 -18.24 0.78 -6.72
C ASN A 176 -19.34 -0.16 -7.24
N GLU A 177 -20.42 0.35 -7.82
CA GLU A 177 -21.49 -0.40 -8.44
C GLU A 177 -21.04 -1.15 -9.69
N GLU A 178 -20.15 -0.55 -10.48
CA GLU A 178 -19.57 -1.16 -11.69
C GLU A 178 -18.62 -2.32 -11.35
N LEU A 179 -18.00 -2.32 -10.14
CA LEU A 179 -17.10 -3.39 -9.69
C LEU A 179 -17.83 -4.71 -9.45
N ILE A 180 -19.11 -4.66 -9.10
CA ILE A 180 -19.94 -5.82 -8.78
C ILE A 180 -20.55 -6.39 -10.06
N ASP A 181 -20.68 -5.59 -11.13
CA ASP A 181 -21.23 -6.04 -12.41
C ASP A 181 -20.21 -6.88 -13.18
N ASN A 182 -20.62 -8.07 -13.61
CA ASN A 182 -19.79 -8.98 -14.41
C ASN A 182 -19.31 -8.36 -15.74
N ARG A 183 -20.02 -7.36 -16.29
CA ARG A 183 -19.63 -6.61 -17.50
C ARG A 183 -18.28 -5.89 -17.34
N PHE A 184 -17.88 -5.57 -16.11
CA PHE A 184 -16.59 -4.97 -15.84
C PHE A 184 -15.44 -5.97 -15.99
N LYS A 185 -15.66 -7.25 -15.63
CA LYS A 185 -14.67 -8.31 -15.81
C LYS A 185 -14.31 -8.47 -17.29
N ASP A 186 -15.28 -8.34 -18.19
CA ASP A 186 -15.06 -8.47 -19.64
C ASP A 186 -14.15 -7.35 -20.18
N LEU A 187 -14.24 -6.13 -19.67
CA LEU A 187 -13.36 -5.01 -20.07
C LEU A 187 -11.89 -5.24 -19.69
N ILE A 188 -11.64 -6.03 -18.65
CA ILE A 188 -10.29 -6.32 -18.14
C ILE A 188 -9.74 -7.60 -18.79
N THR A 189 -10.60 -8.62 -19.04
CA THR A 189 -10.19 -9.92 -19.58
C THR A 189 -9.92 -9.88 -21.09
N PHE A 190 -10.56 -9.03 -21.87
CA PHE A 190 -10.36 -8.91 -23.33
C PHE A 190 -8.95 -8.45 -23.77
N GLY A 191 -8.03 -8.22 -22.86
CA GLY A 191 -6.64 -7.87 -23.16
C GLY A 191 -5.62 -9.02 -23.04
N ALA A 192 -6.04 -10.21 -22.58
CA ALA A 192 -5.12 -11.33 -22.32
C ALA A 192 -4.89 -12.26 -23.53
N ASP A 193 -5.80 -12.27 -24.54
CA ASP A 193 -5.80 -13.26 -25.60
C ASP A 193 -5.09 -12.83 -26.91
N SER A 194 -4.27 -11.78 -26.88
CA SER A 194 -3.63 -11.27 -28.12
C SER A 194 -2.09 -11.20 -28.08
N TYR A 195 -1.46 -12.05 -27.28
CA TYR A 195 -0.01 -12.31 -27.36
C TYR A 195 0.24 -13.83 -27.53
N GLU A 196 -0.18 -14.39 -28.66
CA GLU A 196 0.42 -15.55 -29.30
C GLU A 196 1.07 -15.13 -30.62
#